data_ed1614766a001511bc10eac704c2c601
#
_entry.id   ed1614766a001511bc10eac704c2c601
#
_cell.length_a   1.000
_cell.length_b   1.000
_cell.length_c   1.000
_cell.angle_alpha   90.00
_cell.angle_beta   90.00
_cell.angle_gamma   90.00
#
_symmetry.space_group_name_H-M   'P 1'
#
loop_
_entity.id
_entity.type
_entity.pdbx_description
1 polymer ?
#
loop_
_entity_poly.entity_id
_entity_poly.type
_entity_poly.pdbx_seq_one_letter_code
_entity_poly.pdbx_strand_id
1 'polypeptide(L)'
;MLSVAIETATMACAVGVATDDTVIVRVVDTQRRHTETVVAALSTMLGEIGARPRDIDTVVVDRGPGLFTGLRVGVATARALADGVGARLVGVTSLALYAHGAHTTGVRGELLCAVDGRRGEIFVQRFTLTDDDVTQRDEPSVARPRDVVIEWATNGAPVTFTGDGVARYLEDFAAVPNGEIAAQAVPSLEAALTWGLGLEATAVTPLYLRDADAVAHFATRQTRG
;
A
#
# COMPACT_ATOMS: atom_id res chain seq x y z
N MET A 1 9.54 20.32 9.45
CA MET A 1 8.41 19.36 9.68
C MET A 1 8.98 17.96 9.70
N LEU A 2 8.55 17.11 10.67
CA LEU A 2 8.96 15.71 10.73
C LEU A 2 7.76 14.82 10.48
N SER A 3 7.86 13.94 9.49
CA SER A 3 6.78 13.02 9.13
C SER A 3 7.29 11.58 9.10
N VAL A 4 6.43 10.64 9.46
CA VAL A 4 6.72 9.21 9.39
C VAL A 4 5.67 8.50 8.56
N ALA A 5 6.07 7.42 7.87
CA ALA A 5 5.16 6.57 7.10
C ALA A 5 5.30 5.11 7.49
N ILE A 6 4.18 4.37 7.50
CA ILE A 6 4.10 2.97 7.87
C ILE A 6 3.36 2.19 6.77
N GLU A 7 4.01 1.15 6.25
CA GLU A 7 3.43 0.17 5.32
C GLU A 7 3.55 -1.23 5.94
N THR A 8 2.43 -1.92 6.07
CA THR A 8 2.34 -3.31 6.55
C THR A 8 1.22 -4.07 5.84
N ALA A 9 0.66 -3.48 4.80
CA ALA A 9 -0.48 -4.02 4.06
C ALA A 9 -0.08 -5.17 3.13
N THR A 10 1.18 -5.19 2.67
CA THR A 10 1.72 -6.21 1.77
C THR A 10 2.61 -7.22 2.51
N MET A 11 3.25 -8.14 1.77
CA MET A 11 4.22 -9.07 2.36
C MET A 11 5.51 -8.39 2.80
N ALA A 12 5.85 -7.28 2.20
CA ALA A 12 6.91 -6.42 2.67
C ALA A 12 6.37 -5.52 3.78
N CYS A 13 7.21 -5.24 4.78
CA CYS A 13 6.94 -4.21 5.77
C CYS A 13 7.93 -3.08 5.51
N ALA A 14 7.47 -1.85 5.49
CA ALA A 14 8.34 -0.71 5.28
C ALA A 14 8.00 0.43 6.25
N VAL A 15 9.00 1.21 6.60
CA VAL A 15 8.88 2.43 7.39
C VAL A 15 9.65 3.55 6.72
N GLY A 16 9.12 4.76 6.81
CA GLY A 16 9.75 5.94 6.24
C GLY A 16 9.77 7.09 7.23
N VAL A 17 10.77 7.95 7.09
CA VAL A 17 10.92 9.21 7.85
C VAL A 17 11.26 10.31 6.86
N ALA A 18 10.59 11.44 6.95
CA ALA A 18 10.88 12.64 6.16
C ALA A 18 11.05 13.88 7.05
N THR A 19 12.05 14.66 6.73
CA THR A 19 12.24 16.02 7.19
C THR A 19 12.06 16.98 6.02
N ASP A 20 12.26 18.29 6.23
CA ASP A 20 12.20 19.27 5.13
C ASP A 20 13.29 19.02 4.06
N ASP A 21 14.41 18.37 4.44
CA ASP A 21 15.58 18.17 3.57
C ASP A 21 15.79 16.74 3.12
N THR A 22 15.15 15.75 3.75
CA THR A 22 15.51 14.34 3.55
C THR A 22 14.29 13.42 3.66
N VAL A 23 14.22 12.44 2.77
CA VAL A 23 13.30 11.29 2.85
C VAL A 23 14.12 10.02 2.94
N ILE A 24 13.90 9.20 3.98
CA ILE A 24 14.56 7.91 4.19
C ILE A 24 13.47 6.86 4.30
N VAL A 25 13.57 5.81 3.48
CA VAL A 25 12.67 4.64 3.54
C VAL A 25 13.48 3.38 3.79
N ARG A 26 12.96 2.49 4.63
CA ARG A 26 13.53 1.16 4.88
C ARG A 26 12.48 0.08 4.74
N VAL A 27 12.78 -0.87 3.88
CA VAL A 27 12.07 -2.15 3.86
C VAL A 27 12.63 -3.01 4.98
N VAL A 28 11.74 -3.54 5.81
CA VAL A 28 12.10 -4.30 7.00
C VAL A 28 11.81 -5.79 6.75
N ASP A 29 12.74 -6.67 7.10
CA ASP A 29 12.57 -8.11 6.92
C ASP A 29 11.41 -8.65 7.78
N THR A 30 10.45 -9.29 7.13
CA THR A 30 9.16 -9.71 7.71
C THR A 30 9.18 -11.09 8.35
N GLN A 31 10.33 -11.76 8.46
CA GLN A 31 10.44 -13.06 9.16
C GLN A 31 10.09 -12.98 10.66
N ARG A 32 9.91 -11.76 11.20
CA ARG A 32 9.55 -11.49 12.59
C ARG A 32 8.18 -10.79 12.68
N ARG A 33 7.61 -10.72 13.89
CA ARG A 33 6.30 -10.11 14.16
C ARG A 33 6.29 -8.63 13.72
N HIS A 34 5.44 -8.28 12.78
CA HIS A 34 5.34 -6.95 12.16
C HIS A 34 5.32 -5.78 13.17
N THR A 35 4.62 -5.91 14.30
CA THR A 35 4.49 -4.82 15.29
C THR A 35 5.81 -4.45 15.94
N GLU A 36 6.56 -5.44 16.40
CA GLU A 36 7.86 -5.20 17.08
C GLU A 36 8.88 -4.62 16.10
N THR A 37 8.79 -5.03 14.84
CA THR A 37 9.70 -4.63 13.78
C THR A 37 9.48 -3.18 13.33
N VAL A 38 8.21 -2.74 13.15
CA VAL A 38 7.86 -1.37 12.75
C VAL A 38 8.33 -0.36 13.80
N VAL A 39 8.00 -0.58 15.07
CA VAL A 39 8.33 0.35 16.16
C VAL A 39 9.86 0.44 16.35
N ALA A 40 10.55 -0.70 16.31
CA ALA A 40 12.01 -0.73 16.44
C ALA A 40 12.70 0.00 15.26
N ALA A 41 12.24 -0.24 14.03
CA ALA A 41 12.78 0.42 12.86
C ALA A 41 12.56 1.94 12.90
N LEU A 42 11.34 2.41 13.23
CA LEU A 42 11.06 3.83 13.40
C LEU A 42 11.94 4.46 14.50
N SER A 43 12.07 3.80 15.66
CA SER A 43 12.92 4.29 16.75
C SER A 43 14.38 4.44 16.32
N THR A 44 14.90 3.46 15.57
CA THR A 44 16.25 3.51 15.02
C THR A 44 16.41 4.67 14.04
N MET A 45 15.49 4.82 13.07
CA MET A 45 15.53 5.88 12.06
C MET A 45 15.43 7.27 12.67
N LEU A 46 14.55 7.47 13.66
CA LEU A 46 14.46 8.72 14.39
C LEU A 46 15.76 9.04 15.13
N GLY A 47 16.37 8.03 15.79
CA GLY A 47 17.65 8.21 16.47
C GLY A 47 18.80 8.61 15.52
N GLU A 48 18.84 8.09 14.32
CA GLU A 48 19.86 8.42 13.30
C GLU A 48 19.78 9.89 12.83
N ILE A 49 18.59 10.49 12.81
CA ILE A 49 18.40 11.90 12.48
C ILE A 49 18.35 12.79 13.72
N GLY A 50 18.62 12.25 14.92
CA GLY A 50 18.62 13.00 16.17
C GLY A 50 17.24 13.45 16.66
N ALA A 51 16.16 12.86 16.12
CA ALA A 51 14.78 13.17 16.48
C ALA A 51 14.21 12.20 17.51
N ARG A 52 13.12 12.56 18.13
CA ARG A 52 12.37 11.78 19.11
C ARG A 52 10.92 11.62 18.66
N PRO A 53 10.19 10.60 19.12
CA PRO A 53 8.79 10.41 18.75
C PRO A 53 7.92 11.66 18.96
N ARG A 54 8.13 12.43 19.98
CA ARG A 54 7.40 13.68 20.27
C ARG A 54 7.62 14.81 19.27
N ASP A 55 8.64 14.70 18.44
CA ASP A 55 8.99 15.69 17.41
C ASP A 55 8.24 15.41 16.09
N ILE A 56 7.44 14.32 16.01
CA ILE A 56 6.66 13.91 14.83
C ILE A 56 5.44 14.83 14.69
N ASP A 57 5.30 15.46 13.53
CA ASP A 57 4.16 16.31 13.17
C ASP A 57 3.05 15.52 12.45
N THR A 58 3.42 14.51 11.62
CA THR A 58 2.49 13.73 10.79
C THR A 58 2.86 12.27 10.75
N VAL A 59 1.86 11.41 10.90
CA VAL A 59 1.94 9.97 10.65
C VAL A 59 1.10 9.62 9.44
N VAL A 60 1.71 9.04 8.41
CA VAL A 60 1.03 8.49 7.24
C VAL A 60 1.01 6.97 7.34
N VAL A 61 -0.12 6.34 7.06
CA VAL A 61 -0.23 4.89 7.12
C VAL A 61 -0.93 4.33 5.91
N ASP A 62 -0.36 3.25 5.34
CA ASP A 62 -1.06 2.42 4.39
C ASP A 62 -2.20 1.68 5.09
N ARG A 63 -3.44 2.00 4.70
CA ARG A 63 -4.66 1.41 5.24
C ARG A 63 -5.21 0.27 4.39
N GLY A 64 -4.50 -0.15 3.33
CA GLY A 64 -4.88 -1.21 2.41
C GLY A 64 -5.45 -0.72 1.06
N PRO A 65 -5.98 -1.65 0.26
CA PRO A 65 -6.23 -3.06 0.59
C PRO A 65 -4.96 -3.91 0.67
N GLY A 66 -5.04 -5.04 1.41
CA GLY A 66 -3.90 -5.94 1.57
C GLY A 66 -4.13 -7.03 2.62
N LEU A 67 -3.06 -7.49 3.24
CA LEU A 67 -3.06 -8.55 4.24
C LEU A 67 -3.77 -8.13 5.52
N PHE A 68 -4.82 -8.84 5.88
CA PHE A 68 -5.71 -8.51 7.00
C PHE A 68 -4.98 -8.25 8.34
N THR A 69 -4.02 -9.10 8.69
CA THR A 69 -3.25 -8.95 9.94
C THR A 69 -2.32 -7.74 9.86
N GLY A 70 -1.63 -7.56 8.74
CA GLY A 70 -0.73 -6.43 8.51
C GLY A 70 -1.46 -5.10 8.61
N LEU A 71 -2.60 -4.95 7.93
CA LEU A 71 -3.45 -3.75 7.98
C LEU A 71 -3.81 -3.34 9.41
N ARG A 72 -4.24 -4.31 10.23
CA ARG A 72 -4.60 -4.04 11.63
C ARG A 72 -3.40 -3.56 12.44
N VAL A 73 -2.26 -4.21 12.25
CA VAL A 73 -1.02 -3.85 12.94
C VAL A 73 -0.58 -2.44 12.55
N GLY A 74 -0.48 -2.14 11.26
CA GLY A 74 -0.05 -0.84 10.77
C GLY A 74 -0.96 0.29 11.24
N VAL A 75 -2.26 0.16 11.01
CA VAL A 75 -3.24 1.18 11.39
C VAL A 75 -3.29 1.38 12.91
N ALA A 76 -3.26 0.29 13.71
CA ALA A 76 -3.25 0.42 15.16
C ALA A 76 -1.96 1.09 15.68
N THR A 77 -0.80 0.73 15.12
CA THR A 77 0.49 1.34 15.48
C THR A 77 0.53 2.82 15.12
N ALA A 78 0.08 3.17 13.90
CA ALA A 78 0.04 4.56 13.44
C ALA A 78 -0.89 5.42 14.30
N ARG A 79 -2.07 4.91 14.65
CA ARG A 79 -3.02 5.61 15.54
C ARG A 79 -2.43 5.81 16.93
N ALA A 80 -1.88 4.75 17.55
CA ALA A 80 -1.28 4.84 18.88
C ALA A 80 -0.10 5.84 18.90
N LEU A 81 0.71 5.86 17.83
CA LEU A 81 1.80 6.83 17.70
C LEU A 81 1.25 8.25 17.57
N ALA A 82 0.34 8.49 16.63
CA ALA A 82 -0.23 9.82 16.39
C ALA A 82 -0.94 10.36 17.64
N ASP A 83 -1.77 9.57 18.29
CA ASP A 83 -2.47 9.92 19.52
C ASP A 83 -1.49 10.21 20.67
N GLY A 84 -0.44 9.39 20.80
CA GLY A 84 0.55 9.50 21.87
C GLY A 84 1.41 10.76 21.79
N VAL A 85 1.62 11.32 20.60
CA VAL A 85 2.46 12.51 20.40
C VAL A 85 1.69 13.75 19.93
N GLY A 86 0.38 13.61 19.67
CA GLY A 86 -0.46 14.69 19.16
C GLY A 86 -0.22 15.00 17.67
N ALA A 87 0.29 14.03 16.90
CA ALA A 87 0.58 14.21 15.48
C ALA A 87 -0.69 14.05 14.63
N ARG A 88 -0.68 14.66 13.45
CA ARG A 88 -1.71 14.46 12.42
C ARG A 88 -1.61 13.03 11.87
N LEU A 89 -2.75 12.35 11.70
CA LEU A 89 -2.82 11.01 11.12
C LEU A 89 -3.46 11.07 9.73
N VAL A 90 -2.80 10.47 8.73
CA VAL A 90 -3.26 10.39 7.33
C VAL A 90 -3.27 8.94 6.88
N GLY A 91 -4.40 8.51 6.32
CA GLY A 91 -4.53 7.17 5.73
C GLY A 91 -4.47 7.23 4.20
N VAL A 92 -3.60 6.42 3.61
CA VAL A 92 -3.47 6.25 2.15
C VAL A 92 -3.78 4.82 1.75
N THR A 93 -4.10 4.57 0.47
CA THR A 93 -4.32 3.20 0.00
C THR A 93 -3.06 2.62 -0.62
N SER A 94 -2.83 1.31 -0.46
CA SER A 94 -1.72 0.59 -1.11
C SER A 94 -1.72 0.81 -2.62
N LEU A 95 -2.90 0.81 -3.24
CA LEU A 95 -3.07 1.00 -4.68
C LEU A 95 -2.66 2.42 -5.12
N ALA A 96 -3.03 3.45 -4.35
CA ALA A 96 -2.59 4.83 -4.61
C ALA A 96 -1.08 4.99 -4.40
N LEU A 97 -0.50 4.33 -3.39
CA LEU A 97 0.96 4.35 -3.18
C LEU A 97 1.72 3.71 -4.36
N TYR A 98 1.19 2.63 -4.93
CA TYR A 98 1.75 2.06 -6.17
C TYR A 98 1.62 3.02 -7.34
N ALA A 99 0.47 3.67 -7.52
CA ALA A 99 0.24 4.61 -8.62
C ALA A 99 1.15 5.84 -8.54
N HIS A 100 1.24 6.47 -7.37
CA HIS A 100 2.12 7.62 -7.17
C HIS A 100 3.60 7.22 -7.25
N GLY A 101 3.98 6.02 -6.78
CA GLY A 101 5.33 5.48 -6.96
C GLY A 101 5.68 5.27 -8.44
N ALA A 102 4.78 4.70 -9.23
CA ALA A 102 4.97 4.55 -10.68
C ALA A 102 5.09 5.91 -11.39
N HIS A 103 4.27 6.89 -10.99
CA HIS A 103 4.35 8.25 -11.52
C HIS A 103 5.72 8.89 -11.28
N THR A 104 6.32 8.73 -10.10
CA THR A 104 7.66 9.28 -9.79
C THR A 104 8.77 8.63 -10.61
N THR A 105 8.58 7.40 -11.09
CA THR A 105 9.53 6.72 -11.99
C THR A 105 9.31 7.01 -13.47
N GLY A 106 8.37 7.91 -13.80
CA GLY A 106 8.13 8.36 -15.16
C GLY A 106 7.05 7.59 -15.94
N VAL A 107 6.31 6.68 -15.28
CA VAL A 107 5.15 6.01 -15.92
C VAL A 107 4.07 7.04 -16.24
N ARG A 108 3.51 6.96 -17.45
CA ARG A 108 2.42 7.82 -17.94
C ARG A 108 1.38 6.98 -18.67
N GLY A 109 0.16 7.52 -18.79
CA GLY A 109 -0.96 6.86 -19.45
C GLY A 109 -1.80 6.03 -18.50
N GLU A 110 -2.43 4.97 -19.03
CA GLU A 110 -3.28 4.07 -18.25
C GLU A 110 -2.42 3.13 -17.39
N LEU A 111 -2.75 3.09 -16.09
CA LEU A 111 -2.09 2.24 -15.10
C LEU A 111 -3.12 1.39 -14.38
N LEU A 112 -2.84 0.09 -14.25
CA LEU A 112 -3.54 -0.79 -13.34
C LEU A 112 -2.62 -1.21 -12.21
N CYS A 113 -2.99 -0.84 -11.00
CA CYS A 113 -2.34 -1.29 -9.78
C CYS A 113 -3.00 -2.57 -9.26
N ALA A 114 -2.20 -3.56 -8.87
CA ALA A 114 -2.71 -4.79 -8.28
C ALA A 114 -1.96 -5.19 -7.02
N VAL A 115 -2.70 -5.44 -5.94
CA VAL A 115 -2.18 -5.99 -4.68
C VAL A 115 -2.60 -7.45 -4.54
N ASP A 116 -1.71 -8.32 -4.06
CA ASP A 116 -2.00 -9.75 -3.86
C ASP A 116 -3.09 -9.96 -2.79
N GLY A 117 -4.30 -10.29 -3.23
CA GLY A 117 -5.46 -10.59 -2.39
C GLY A 117 -5.41 -11.98 -1.77
N ARG A 118 -4.41 -12.83 -2.12
CA ARG A 118 -4.34 -14.24 -1.79
C ARG A 118 -5.47 -15.05 -2.43
N ARG A 119 -5.41 -16.38 -2.29
CA ARG A 119 -6.46 -17.33 -2.76
C ARG A 119 -6.80 -17.23 -4.26
N GLY A 120 -5.85 -16.80 -5.09
CA GLY A 120 -6.08 -16.64 -6.52
C GLY A 120 -6.80 -15.34 -6.90
N GLU A 121 -6.87 -14.36 -5.99
CA GLU A 121 -7.47 -13.06 -6.18
C GLU A 121 -6.44 -11.93 -6.02
N ILE A 122 -6.74 -10.80 -6.63
CA ILE A 122 -6.00 -9.55 -6.51
C ILE A 122 -6.97 -8.42 -6.19
N PHE A 123 -6.47 -7.41 -5.49
CA PHE A 123 -7.15 -6.13 -5.31
C PHE A 123 -6.65 -5.19 -6.39
N VAL A 124 -7.54 -4.61 -7.17
CA VAL A 124 -7.17 -3.78 -8.32
C VAL A 124 -7.82 -2.42 -8.30
N GLN A 125 -7.15 -1.44 -8.90
CA GLN A 125 -7.68 -0.12 -9.18
C GLN A 125 -6.97 0.47 -10.40
N ARG A 126 -7.71 1.20 -11.25
CA ARG A 126 -7.18 1.88 -12.43
C ARG A 126 -6.90 3.34 -12.14
N PHE A 127 -5.84 3.83 -12.76
CA PHE A 127 -5.41 5.22 -12.70
C PHE A 127 -5.03 5.69 -14.10
N THR A 128 -5.12 7.00 -14.33
CA THR A 128 -4.49 7.66 -15.47
C THR A 128 -3.41 8.59 -14.95
N LEU A 129 -2.20 8.45 -15.46
CA LEU A 129 -1.03 9.24 -15.09
C LEU A 129 -0.71 10.23 -16.19
N THR A 130 -0.70 11.51 -15.85
CA THR A 130 -0.22 12.61 -16.73
C THR A 130 1.12 13.14 -16.21
N ASP A 131 1.65 14.19 -16.80
CA ASP A 131 2.89 14.79 -16.29
C ASP A 131 2.70 15.40 -14.89
N ASP A 132 1.51 15.91 -14.61
CA ASP A 132 1.22 16.71 -13.42
C ASP A 132 0.33 15.99 -12.39
N ASP A 133 -0.35 14.88 -12.77
CA ASP A 133 -1.40 14.31 -11.92
C ASP A 133 -1.52 12.78 -12.03
N VAL A 134 -2.05 12.19 -10.94
CA VAL A 134 -2.43 10.78 -10.81
C VAL A 134 -3.92 10.71 -10.50
N THR A 135 -4.72 10.48 -11.53
CA THR A 135 -6.19 10.47 -11.42
C THR A 135 -6.72 9.05 -11.25
N GLN A 136 -7.52 8.81 -10.21
CA GLN A 136 -8.27 7.55 -10.02
C GLN A 136 -9.38 7.43 -11.07
N ARG A 137 -9.53 6.23 -11.66
CA ARG A 137 -10.53 5.95 -12.70
C ARG A 137 -11.72 5.14 -12.20
N ASP A 138 -11.54 4.40 -11.12
CA ASP A 138 -12.56 3.57 -10.49
C ASP A 138 -12.29 3.38 -8.99
N GLU A 139 -13.21 2.74 -8.30
CA GLU A 139 -13.03 2.35 -6.92
C GLU A 139 -12.22 1.04 -6.83
N PRO A 140 -11.46 0.82 -5.73
CA PRO A 140 -10.78 -0.45 -5.49
C PRO A 140 -11.75 -1.63 -5.52
N SER A 141 -11.38 -2.70 -6.21
CA SER A 141 -12.20 -3.89 -6.36
C SER A 141 -11.40 -5.19 -6.23
N VAL A 142 -12.13 -6.31 -6.08
CA VAL A 142 -11.55 -7.66 -6.08
C VAL A 142 -11.71 -8.26 -7.47
N ALA A 143 -10.64 -8.84 -8.01
CA ALA A 143 -10.66 -9.50 -9.31
C ALA A 143 -9.82 -10.79 -9.29
N ARG A 144 -10.03 -11.66 -10.29
CA ARG A 144 -9.10 -12.73 -10.59
C ARG A 144 -8.07 -12.23 -11.61
N PRO A 145 -6.78 -12.56 -11.47
CA PRO A 145 -5.75 -12.13 -12.42
C PRO A 145 -6.12 -12.43 -13.87
N ARG A 146 -6.62 -13.64 -14.12
CA ARG A 146 -7.04 -14.08 -15.46
C ARG A 146 -8.14 -13.21 -16.07
N ASP A 147 -9.12 -12.78 -15.28
CA ASP A 147 -10.23 -11.98 -15.79
C ASP A 147 -9.73 -10.58 -16.21
N VAL A 148 -8.84 -10.00 -15.42
CA VAL A 148 -8.17 -8.72 -15.73
C VAL A 148 -7.33 -8.84 -17.00
N VAL A 149 -6.54 -9.90 -17.13
CA VAL A 149 -5.70 -10.14 -18.32
C VAL A 149 -6.55 -10.29 -19.59
N ILE A 150 -7.66 -11.04 -19.53
CA ILE A 150 -8.59 -11.19 -20.67
C ILE A 150 -9.22 -9.86 -21.05
N GLU A 151 -9.65 -9.06 -20.08
CA GLU A 151 -10.24 -7.72 -20.31
C GLU A 151 -9.26 -6.84 -21.09
N TRP A 152 -8.03 -6.70 -20.61
CA TRP A 152 -7.04 -5.86 -21.25
C TRP A 152 -6.52 -6.39 -22.58
N ALA A 153 -6.35 -7.70 -22.71
CA ALA A 153 -5.98 -8.33 -23.98
C ALA A 153 -7.08 -8.13 -25.03
N THR A 154 -8.35 -8.13 -24.63
CA THR A 154 -9.49 -7.91 -25.53
C THR A 154 -9.65 -6.44 -25.92
N ASN A 155 -9.43 -5.54 -24.97
CA ASN A 155 -9.50 -4.09 -25.21
C ASN A 155 -8.37 -3.62 -26.15
N GLY A 156 -7.17 -4.19 -26.04
CA GLY A 156 -6.01 -3.86 -26.88
C GLY A 156 -5.41 -2.47 -26.64
N ALA A 157 -5.91 -1.71 -25.66
CA ALA A 157 -5.35 -0.42 -25.29
C ALA A 157 -4.00 -0.57 -24.56
N PRO A 158 -3.06 0.35 -24.75
CA PRO A 158 -1.83 0.36 -23.96
C PRO A 158 -2.12 0.52 -22.47
N VAL A 159 -1.43 -0.26 -21.63
CA VAL A 159 -1.57 -0.19 -20.18
C VAL A 159 -0.28 -0.58 -19.48
N THR A 160 0.04 0.09 -18.38
CA THR A 160 1.10 -0.34 -17.48
C THR A 160 0.49 -1.06 -16.29
N PHE A 161 1.08 -2.18 -15.87
CA PHE A 161 0.70 -2.94 -14.69
C PHE A 161 1.76 -2.79 -13.59
N THR A 162 1.33 -2.62 -12.34
CA THR A 162 2.27 -2.53 -11.20
C THR A 162 1.68 -3.13 -9.92
N GLY A 163 2.54 -3.43 -8.96
CA GLY A 163 2.20 -3.93 -7.63
C GLY A 163 2.59 -5.39 -7.40
N ASP A 164 2.53 -5.83 -6.14
CA ASP A 164 2.92 -7.18 -5.73
C ASP A 164 1.96 -8.27 -6.27
N GLY A 165 0.70 -7.90 -6.55
CA GLY A 165 -0.25 -8.77 -7.26
C GLY A 165 0.19 -9.04 -8.70
N VAL A 166 0.72 -8.03 -9.41
CA VAL A 166 1.30 -8.22 -10.75
C VAL A 166 2.56 -9.08 -10.67
N ALA A 167 3.44 -8.82 -9.72
CA ALA A 167 4.67 -9.60 -9.53
C ALA A 167 4.37 -11.09 -9.25
N ARG A 168 3.30 -11.38 -8.49
CA ARG A 168 2.87 -12.75 -8.18
C ARG A 168 2.35 -13.52 -9.41
N TYR A 169 1.67 -12.83 -10.32
CA TYR A 169 1.06 -13.40 -11.54
C TYR A 169 1.74 -12.85 -12.80
N LEU A 170 3.06 -12.68 -12.73
CA LEU A 170 3.87 -12.01 -13.76
C LEU A 170 3.67 -12.60 -15.16
N GLU A 171 3.63 -13.92 -15.27
CA GLU A 171 3.46 -14.61 -16.58
C GLU A 171 2.11 -14.26 -17.24
N ASP A 172 1.05 -14.16 -16.44
CA ASP A 172 -0.29 -13.82 -16.94
C ASP A 172 -0.30 -12.36 -17.45
N PHE A 173 0.21 -11.40 -16.67
CA PHE A 173 0.22 -10.00 -17.05
C PHE A 173 1.18 -9.68 -18.20
N ALA A 174 2.33 -10.37 -18.27
CA ALA A 174 3.29 -10.21 -19.36
C ALA A 174 2.75 -10.72 -20.72
N ALA A 175 1.70 -11.53 -20.71
CA ALA A 175 1.06 -12.02 -21.94
C ALA A 175 0.03 -11.03 -22.53
N VAL A 176 -0.25 -9.91 -21.86
CA VAL A 176 -1.21 -8.89 -22.37
C VAL A 176 -0.56 -8.13 -23.53
N PRO A 177 -1.14 -8.14 -24.75
CA PRO A 177 -0.65 -7.35 -25.85
C PRO A 177 -0.70 -5.84 -25.50
N ASN A 178 0.36 -5.09 -25.82
CA ASN A 178 0.51 -3.67 -25.46
C ASN A 178 0.50 -3.39 -23.94
N GLY A 179 0.71 -4.44 -23.10
CA GLY A 179 0.91 -4.31 -21.66
C GLY A 179 2.38 -4.13 -21.32
N GLU A 180 2.68 -3.20 -20.44
CA GLU A 180 4.01 -3.00 -19.84
C GLU A 180 3.97 -3.31 -18.37
N ILE A 181 5.09 -3.72 -17.79
CA ILE A 181 5.19 -3.99 -16.35
C ILE A 181 6.17 -3.00 -15.72
N ALA A 182 5.65 -2.17 -14.83
CA ALA A 182 6.46 -1.34 -13.96
C ALA A 182 6.74 -2.12 -12.66
N ALA A 183 7.97 -2.63 -12.52
CA ALA A 183 8.36 -3.41 -11.36
C ALA A 183 8.43 -2.53 -10.11
N GLN A 184 7.53 -2.76 -9.16
CA GLN A 184 7.54 -2.11 -7.86
C GLN A 184 7.22 -3.16 -6.80
N ALA A 185 8.21 -3.47 -5.96
CA ALA A 185 8.12 -4.58 -5.00
C ALA A 185 7.22 -4.27 -3.79
N VAL A 186 7.12 -2.99 -3.40
CA VAL A 186 6.34 -2.51 -2.25
C VAL A 186 5.65 -1.20 -2.59
N PRO A 187 4.53 -0.86 -1.92
CA PRO A 187 3.92 0.46 -2.02
C PRO A 187 4.93 1.56 -1.66
N SER A 188 4.96 2.63 -2.44
CA SER A 188 5.96 3.70 -2.26
C SER A 188 5.71 4.52 -1.00
N LEU A 189 6.59 4.41 -0.03
CA LEU A 189 6.57 5.28 1.15
C LEU A 189 7.16 6.67 0.86
N GLU A 190 8.00 6.81 -0.17
CA GLU A 190 8.40 8.12 -0.68
C GLU A 190 7.17 8.90 -1.17
N ALA A 191 6.27 8.24 -1.91
CA ALA A 191 5.00 8.84 -2.31
C ALA A 191 4.11 9.18 -1.10
N ALA A 192 4.06 8.32 -0.08
CA ALA A 192 3.35 8.60 1.16
C ALA A 192 3.88 9.87 1.86
N LEU A 193 5.21 10.04 1.90
CA LEU A 193 5.90 11.14 2.55
C LEU A 193 6.02 12.42 1.69
N THR A 194 5.51 12.42 0.48
CA THR A 194 5.44 13.59 -0.41
C THR A 194 3.98 13.93 -0.71
N TRP A 195 3.34 13.19 -1.62
CA TRP A 195 1.95 13.37 -1.99
C TRP A 195 0.99 13.16 -0.80
N GLY A 196 1.19 12.10 0.00
CA GLY A 196 0.33 11.76 1.13
C GLY A 196 0.25 12.87 2.19
N LEU A 197 1.29 13.67 2.36
CA LEU A 197 1.28 14.79 3.29
C LEU A 197 0.31 15.91 2.89
N GLY A 198 -0.04 16.03 1.62
CA GLY A 198 -1.02 16.99 1.11
C GLY A 198 -2.47 16.60 1.39
N LEU A 199 -2.74 15.37 1.80
CA LEU A 199 -4.10 14.89 2.07
C LEU A 199 -4.61 15.39 3.42
N GLU A 200 -5.94 15.50 3.54
CA GLU A 200 -6.56 15.86 4.81
C GLU A 200 -6.46 14.73 5.84
N ALA A 201 -6.34 15.11 7.12
CA ALA A 201 -6.44 14.17 8.21
C ALA A 201 -7.88 13.64 8.32
N THR A 202 -8.05 12.35 8.31
CA THR A 202 -9.35 11.69 8.41
C THR A 202 -9.31 10.58 9.46
N ALA A 203 -10.49 10.09 9.85
CA ALA A 203 -10.56 8.87 10.66
C ALA A 203 -10.00 7.69 9.84
N VAL A 204 -8.81 7.22 10.21
CA VAL A 204 -8.13 6.13 9.50
C VAL A 204 -8.65 4.78 9.99
N THR A 205 -9.24 4.02 9.08
CA THR A 205 -9.66 2.62 9.29
C THR A 205 -9.08 1.74 8.20
N PRO A 206 -8.76 0.46 8.50
CA PRO A 206 -8.35 -0.47 7.44
C PRO A 206 -9.38 -0.58 6.32
N LEU A 207 -8.91 -0.61 5.08
CA LEU A 207 -9.75 -0.83 3.90
C LEU A 207 -9.83 -2.33 3.61
N TYR A 208 -10.96 -2.91 3.98
CA TYR A 208 -11.26 -4.31 3.68
C TYR A 208 -12.16 -4.40 2.46
N LEU A 209 -11.66 -4.97 1.37
CA LEU A 209 -12.45 -5.27 0.16
C LEU A 209 -13.06 -6.69 0.20
N ARG A 210 -12.73 -7.46 1.23
CA ARG A 210 -13.23 -8.81 1.47
C ARG A 210 -13.37 -9.02 2.99
N ASP A 211 -14.35 -9.85 3.39
CA ASP A 211 -14.54 -10.22 4.78
C ASP A 211 -13.34 -11.02 5.33
N ALA A 212 -13.10 -10.88 6.63
CA ALA A 212 -12.01 -11.59 7.30
C ALA A 212 -12.23 -13.11 7.27
N ASP A 213 -11.18 -13.85 6.95
CA ASP A 213 -11.18 -15.32 6.82
C ASP A 213 -11.67 -16.06 8.08
N ALA A 214 -11.61 -15.45 9.25
CA ALA A 214 -12.04 -16.03 10.51
C ALA A 214 -13.55 -16.31 10.57
N VAL A 215 -14.39 -15.63 9.80
CA VAL A 215 -15.85 -15.82 9.80
C VAL A 215 -16.24 -17.11 9.07
N ALA A 216 -15.51 -17.50 8.04
CA ALA A 216 -15.81 -18.68 7.22
C ALA A 216 -15.65 -20.00 7.98
N HIS A 217 -14.78 -20.07 9.00
CA HIS A 217 -14.54 -21.29 9.76
C HIS A 217 -15.55 -21.52 10.90
N PHE A 218 -16.22 -20.50 11.41
CA PHE A 218 -17.24 -20.65 12.47
C PHE A 218 -18.57 -21.19 11.93
N ALA A 219 -18.97 -20.81 10.73
CA ALA A 219 -20.22 -21.27 10.12
C ALA A 219 -20.20 -22.78 9.78
N THR A 220 -19.03 -23.35 9.47
CA THR A 220 -18.89 -24.78 9.09
C THR A 220 -18.86 -25.72 10.31
N ARG A 221 -18.60 -25.23 11.52
CA ARG A 221 -18.60 -26.05 12.74
C ARG A 221 -19.97 -26.22 13.40
N GLN A 222 -20.94 -25.35 13.12
CA GLN A 222 -22.30 -25.46 13.68
C GLN A 222 -23.24 -26.40 12.93
N THR A 223 -22.84 -26.91 11.76
CA THR A 223 -23.68 -27.83 10.97
C THR A 223 -23.28 -29.32 11.10
N ARG A 224 -22.39 -29.68 12.03
CA ARG A 224 -21.99 -31.06 12.33
C ARG A 224 -22.15 -31.37 13.84
N GLY A 225 -23.33 -31.08 14.38
CA GLY A 225 -23.78 -31.52 15.68
C GLY A 225 -25.07 -32.31 15.54
#